data_ffaa911c69e61b080acd1918046eecd2
#
_entry.id   ffaa911c69e61b080acd1918046eecd2
#
_cell.length_a   1.000
_cell.length_b   1.000
_cell.length_c   1.000
_cell.angle_alpha   90.00
_cell.angle_beta   90.00
_cell.angle_gamma   90.00
#
_symmetry.space_group_name_H-M   'P 1'
#
loop_
_entity.id
_entity.type
_entity.pdbx_description
1 polymer ?
#
loop_
_entity_poly.entity_id
_entity_poly.type
_entity_poly.pdbx_seq_one_letter_code
_entity_poly.pdbx_strand_id
1 'polypeptide(L)'
;MATRGYIGSYTKKEGKGIYRFELNEDNGQIDSVETGYEIKASTYLAQTENFLYAITKEGEQCGVAAFKKDDEGNLTLINKCLESTQGTGCYISVSTNGNYLFEAVYGAGLARIYQLNKETGEVVKLIEELAHDYSTGSHERQEQPHVHFINETPDNKFVVTADLGTDRLVTYEFGENGFKEHAVSQFKDQDGPRHIAFHKNGEYAYVVHELSNYVSVVRYNEGKFEEIERHLTVPEDLEEDTKLAAVRLSHDQQSLYVSNRGHDSIAVFTITEDGAALNPVEIVKTGGEFPRDFNITESDEYLVCAHQEGNYAVTVFSRDTNTGKLTPKDNQHTAPEGVYVGFLE
;
A
#
# COMPACT_ATOMS: atom_id res chain seq x y z
N MET A 1 -9.75 -5.27 -23.72
CA MET A 1 -9.49 -6.51 -22.94
C MET A 1 -10.07 -6.32 -21.54
N ALA A 2 -10.55 -7.38 -20.85
CA ALA A 2 -11.05 -7.24 -19.49
C ALA A 2 -9.90 -7.48 -18.50
N THR A 3 -9.63 -6.52 -17.65
CA THR A 3 -8.63 -6.63 -16.57
C THR A 3 -9.36 -6.71 -15.24
N ARG A 4 -9.01 -7.70 -14.42
CA ARG A 4 -9.65 -7.98 -13.13
C ARG A 4 -8.78 -7.55 -11.98
N GLY A 5 -9.43 -7.28 -10.84
CA GLY A 5 -8.70 -6.94 -9.63
C GLY A 5 -9.52 -7.06 -8.36
N TYR A 6 -8.88 -6.73 -7.25
CA TYR A 6 -9.46 -6.78 -5.92
C TYR A 6 -9.40 -5.40 -5.26
N ILE A 7 -10.45 -5.13 -4.46
CA ILE A 7 -10.47 -3.99 -3.55
C ILE A 7 -10.62 -4.56 -2.14
N GLY A 8 -9.65 -4.28 -1.28
CA GLY A 8 -9.73 -4.56 0.15
C GLY A 8 -10.51 -3.47 0.86
N SER A 9 -11.24 -3.80 1.91
CA SER A 9 -12.07 -2.82 2.60
C SER A 9 -11.99 -2.91 4.12
N TYR A 10 -12.28 -1.78 4.78
CA TYR A 10 -12.77 -1.82 6.15
C TYR A 10 -14.15 -2.50 6.18
N THR A 11 -14.51 -3.01 7.35
CA THR A 11 -15.83 -3.61 7.60
C THR A 11 -16.43 -3.00 8.87
N LYS A 12 -16.28 -1.70 9.00
CA LYS A 12 -16.75 -0.93 10.16
C LYS A 12 -18.20 -0.44 10.00
N LYS A 13 -18.61 -0.21 8.75
CA LYS A 13 -19.94 0.29 8.39
C LYS A 13 -20.59 -0.65 7.36
N GLU A 14 -20.40 -0.38 6.09
CA GLU A 14 -21.05 -1.05 4.95
C GLU A 14 -20.14 -2.02 4.21
N GLY A 15 -18.82 -1.95 4.45
CA GLY A 15 -17.83 -2.82 3.82
C GLY A 15 -18.03 -4.29 4.20
N LYS A 16 -17.90 -5.18 3.22
CA LYS A 16 -18.16 -6.62 3.39
C LYS A 16 -16.88 -7.47 3.42
N GLY A 17 -15.77 -6.90 2.99
CA GLY A 17 -14.51 -7.62 2.91
C GLY A 17 -13.78 -7.36 1.60
N ILE A 18 -13.48 -8.41 0.85
CA ILE A 18 -12.77 -8.31 -0.43
C ILE A 18 -13.80 -8.18 -1.55
N TYR A 19 -13.72 -7.09 -2.31
CA TYR A 19 -14.48 -6.93 -3.55
C TYR A 19 -13.64 -7.36 -4.73
N ARG A 20 -14.29 -7.86 -5.78
CA ARG A 20 -13.73 -8.04 -7.12
C ARG A 20 -14.26 -6.96 -8.04
N PHE A 21 -13.44 -6.50 -8.97
CA PHE A 21 -13.88 -5.63 -10.05
C PHE A 21 -13.36 -6.13 -11.41
N GLU A 22 -14.07 -5.73 -12.45
CA GLU A 22 -13.66 -5.97 -13.83
C GLU A 22 -13.62 -4.63 -14.57
N LEU A 23 -12.44 -4.29 -15.11
CA LEU A 23 -12.17 -3.09 -15.91
C LEU A 23 -12.11 -3.48 -17.38
N ASN A 24 -12.88 -2.80 -18.21
CA ASN A 24 -12.83 -2.90 -19.66
C ASN A 24 -11.81 -1.89 -20.21
N GLU A 25 -10.63 -2.35 -20.58
CA GLU A 25 -9.58 -1.48 -21.10
C GLU A 25 -9.85 -0.93 -22.50
N ASP A 26 -10.84 -1.46 -23.26
CA ASP A 26 -11.17 -0.90 -24.57
C ASP A 26 -11.87 0.46 -24.45
N ASN A 27 -12.52 0.75 -23.32
CA ASN A 27 -13.24 2.01 -23.07
C ASN A 27 -12.89 2.71 -21.75
N GLY A 28 -12.15 2.04 -20.84
CA GLY A 28 -11.77 2.56 -19.52
C GLY A 28 -12.93 2.63 -18.53
N GLN A 29 -13.89 1.72 -18.61
CA GLN A 29 -15.04 1.64 -17.70
C GLN A 29 -14.99 0.38 -16.85
N ILE A 30 -15.48 0.48 -15.62
CA ILE A 30 -15.73 -0.67 -14.77
C ILE A 30 -17.02 -1.36 -15.27
N ASP A 31 -16.92 -2.65 -15.60
CA ASP A 31 -18.07 -3.44 -16.01
C ASP A 31 -18.82 -4.00 -14.79
N SER A 32 -18.11 -4.31 -13.71
CA SER A 32 -18.70 -4.81 -12.46
C SER A 32 -17.82 -4.54 -11.23
N VAL A 33 -18.47 -4.36 -10.08
CA VAL A 33 -17.87 -4.47 -8.73
C VAL A 33 -18.78 -5.35 -7.90
N GLU A 34 -18.26 -6.42 -7.37
CA GLU A 34 -19.03 -7.40 -6.59
C GLU A 34 -18.28 -7.85 -5.33
N THR A 35 -18.98 -8.41 -4.35
CA THR A 35 -18.33 -9.02 -3.18
C THR A 35 -17.66 -10.33 -3.61
N GLY A 36 -16.34 -10.35 -3.64
CA GLY A 36 -15.53 -11.52 -3.96
C GLY A 36 -15.43 -12.51 -2.80
N TYR A 37 -15.26 -11.98 -1.56
CA TYR A 37 -15.25 -12.79 -0.34
C TYR A 37 -15.62 -11.95 0.89
N GLU A 38 -16.58 -12.44 1.70
CA GLU A 38 -16.96 -11.79 2.95
C GLU A 38 -15.98 -12.16 4.08
N ILE A 39 -15.21 -11.16 4.54
CA ILE A 39 -14.23 -11.31 5.60
C ILE A 39 -14.03 -9.97 6.33
N LYS A 40 -13.77 -10.01 7.64
CA LYS A 40 -13.60 -8.79 8.44
C LYS A 40 -12.19 -8.22 8.30
N ALA A 41 -12.13 -6.88 8.23
CA ALA A 41 -10.90 -6.09 8.31
C ALA A 41 -9.86 -6.40 7.19
N SER A 42 -10.31 -6.76 5.98
CA SER A 42 -9.42 -6.99 4.82
C SER A 42 -8.85 -5.68 4.25
N THR A 43 -8.20 -4.92 5.13
CA THR A 43 -7.74 -3.55 4.85
C THR A 43 -6.54 -3.47 3.91
N TYR A 44 -5.81 -4.55 3.75
CA TYR A 44 -4.73 -4.68 2.77
C TYR A 44 -4.60 -6.12 2.30
N LEU A 45 -4.22 -6.30 1.03
CA LEU A 45 -4.07 -7.59 0.39
C LEU A 45 -2.64 -7.71 -0.16
N ALA A 46 -2.14 -8.94 -0.22
CA ALA A 46 -0.91 -9.28 -0.93
C ALA A 46 -1.17 -10.48 -1.83
N GLN A 47 -0.54 -10.53 -2.99
CA GLN A 47 -0.78 -11.57 -3.98
C GLN A 47 0.52 -12.26 -4.40
N THR A 48 0.38 -13.51 -4.81
CA THR A 48 1.31 -14.24 -5.66
C THR A 48 0.51 -14.75 -6.85
N GLU A 49 1.12 -15.37 -7.83
CA GLU A 49 0.44 -15.95 -8.99
C GLU A 49 -0.81 -16.78 -8.61
N ASN A 50 -0.72 -17.64 -7.60
CA ASN A 50 -1.76 -18.59 -7.24
C ASN A 50 -2.55 -18.25 -5.97
N PHE A 51 -2.05 -17.34 -5.15
CA PHE A 51 -2.58 -17.09 -3.81
C PHE A 51 -2.82 -15.61 -3.54
N LEU A 52 -3.82 -15.37 -2.68
CA LEU A 52 -4.09 -14.05 -2.12
C LEU A 52 -4.08 -14.15 -0.60
N TYR A 53 -3.46 -13.17 0.03
CA TYR A 53 -3.42 -13.02 1.49
C TYR A 53 -4.15 -11.75 1.87
N ALA A 54 -4.89 -11.79 2.98
CA ALA A 54 -5.65 -10.65 3.48
C ALA A 54 -5.48 -10.51 4.98
N ILE A 55 -5.35 -9.29 5.45
CA ILE A 55 -5.49 -8.97 6.88
C ILE A 55 -6.89 -9.38 7.34
N THR A 56 -7.02 -9.93 8.55
CA THR A 56 -8.33 -10.28 9.08
C THR A 56 -8.36 -10.34 10.61
N LYS A 57 -9.56 -10.47 11.17
CA LYS A 57 -9.79 -10.69 12.60
C LYS A 57 -11.05 -11.50 12.87
N GLU A 58 -11.06 -12.20 14.02
CA GLU A 58 -12.24 -12.83 14.60
C GLU A 58 -12.30 -12.53 16.11
N GLY A 59 -13.32 -11.80 16.53
CA GLY A 59 -13.38 -11.29 17.90
C GLY A 59 -12.17 -10.38 18.20
N GLU A 60 -11.37 -10.74 19.20
CA GLU A 60 -10.15 -10.05 19.59
C GLU A 60 -8.90 -10.59 18.90
N GLN A 61 -8.98 -11.77 18.30
CA GLN A 61 -7.85 -12.37 17.59
C GLN A 61 -7.68 -11.74 16.21
N CYS A 62 -6.45 -11.43 15.86
CA CYS A 62 -6.03 -10.75 14.64
C CYS A 62 -4.93 -11.54 13.93
N GLY A 63 -4.79 -11.31 12.66
CA GLY A 63 -3.77 -11.90 11.81
C GLY A 63 -4.17 -11.88 10.35
N VAL A 64 -3.91 -12.96 9.65
CA VAL A 64 -4.06 -13.04 8.19
C VAL A 64 -4.84 -14.27 7.76
N ALA A 65 -5.49 -14.16 6.60
CA ALA A 65 -6.15 -15.25 5.89
C ALA A 65 -5.45 -15.51 4.56
N ALA A 66 -5.37 -16.77 4.16
CA ALA A 66 -4.84 -17.22 2.88
C ALA A 66 -5.96 -17.78 2.01
N PHE A 67 -5.93 -17.45 0.72
CA PHE A 67 -6.87 -17.88 -0.29
C PHE A 67 -6.13 -18.44 -1.50
N LYS A 68 -6.70 -19.47 -2.12
CA LYS A 68 -6.36 -19.88 -3.47
C LYS A 68 -7.16 -19.04 -4.47
N LYS A 69 -6.50 -18.53 -5.50
CA LYS A 69 -7.13 -17.89 -6.66
C LYS A 69 -7.34 -18.92 -7.78
N ASP A 70 -8.43 -18.80 -8.51
CA ASP A 70 -8.56 -19.41 -9.83
C ASP A 70 -8.28 -18.39 -10.95
N ASP A 71 -8.28 -18.83 -12.19
CA ASP A 71 -7.98 -17.99 -13.36
C ASP A 71 -9.00 -16.84 -13.57
N GLU A 72 -10.18 -16.95 -12.93
CA GLU A 72 -11.22 -15.91 -12.96
C GLU A 72 -11.13 -14.96 -11.75
N GLY A 73 -10.20 -15.21 -10.82
CA GLY A 73 -10.04 -14.46 -9.58
C GLY A 73 -11.05 -14.83 -8.49
N ASN A 74 -11.71 -16.00 -8.57
CA ASN A 74 -12.53 -16.47 -7.45
C ASN A 74 -11.63 -16.96 -6.32
N LEU A 75 -12.04 -16.66 -5.09
CA LEU A 75 -11.29 -16.95 -3.88
C LEU A 75 -11.83 -18.16 -3.14
N THR A 76 -10.95 -19.10 -2.85
CA THR A 76 -11.25 -20.24 -1.96
C THR A 76 -10.34 -20.15 -0.73
N LEU A 77 -10.94 -20.04 0.46
CA LEU A 77 -10.20 -19.97 1.71
C LEU A 77 -9.35 -21.23 1.92
N ILE A 78 -8.06 -21.05 2.17
CA ILE A 78 -7.13 -22.09 2.58
C ILE A 78 -7.15 -22.21 4.10
N ASN A 79 -6.70 -21.17 4.80
CA ASN A 79 -6.69 -21.12 6.25
C ASN A 79 -6.67 -19.67 6.78
N LYS A 80 -6.78 -19.53 8.10
CA LYS A 80 -6.52 -18.30 8.84
C LYS A 80 -5.48 -18.57 9.93
N CYS A 81 -4.54 -17.64 10.09
CA CYS A 81 -3.59 -17.62 11.19
C CYS A 81 -3.90 -16.40 12.05
N LEU A 82 -4.58 -16.62 13.18
CA LEU A 82 -5.09 -15.59 14.10
C LEU A 82 -4.40 -15.76 15.46
N GLU A 83 -3.12 -15.51 15.50
CA GLU A 83 -2.27 -15.79 16.69
C GLU A 83 -1.95 -14.55 17.53
N SER A 84 -2.54 -13.39 17.21
CA SER A 84 -2.30 -12.14 17.93
C SER A 84 -3.57 -11.50 18.46
N THR A 85 -3.43 -10.71 19.53
CA THR A 85 -4.46 -9.79 20.08
C THR A 85 -4.00 -8.33 20.06
N GLN A 86 -2.85 -8.03 19.42
CA GLN A 86 -2.23 -6.70 19.39
C GLN A 86 -2.80 -5.78 18.27
N GLY A 87 -3.99 -6.08 17.77
CA GLY A 87 -4.65 -5.29 16.74
C GLY A 87 -4.41 -5.77 15.31
N THR A 88 -5.26 -5.31 14.40
CA THR A 88 -5.19 -5.65 12.97
C THR A 88 -4.13 -4.83 12.26
N GLY A 89 -3.49 -5.43 11.26
CA GLY A 89 -2.56 -4.74 10.37
C GLY A 89 -3.19 -3.68 9.48
N CYS A 90 -2.34 -2.95 8.81
CA CYS A 90 -2.70 -1.95 7.80
C CYS A 90 -1.95 -2.13 6.48
N TYR A 91 -0.94 -2.98 6.45
CA TYR A 91 -0.15 -3.34 5.27
C TYR A 91 0.36 -4.78 5.40
N ILE A 92 0.34 -5.53 4.31
CA ILE A 92 0.98 -6.85 4.20
C ILE A 92 1.75 -6.97 2.90
N SER A 93 2.81 -7.78 2.90
CA SER A 93 3.58 -8.15 1.70
C SER A 93 4.09 -9.58 1.80
N VAL A 94 4.31 -10.22 0.67
CA VAL A 94 4.91 -11.55 0.57
C VAL A 94 6.38 -11.41 0.20
N SER A 95 7.25 -12.19 0.85
CA SER A 95 8.65 -12.23 0.47
C SER A 95 8.85 -12.76 -0.94
N THR A 96 9.85 -12.26 -1.66
CA THR A 96 10.16 -12.66 -3.04
C THR A 96 10.35 -14.18 -3.20
N ASN A 97 10.88 -14.84 -2.17
CA ASN A 97 11.06 -16.30 -2.19
C ASN A 97 9.77 -17.08 -1.84
N GLY A 98 8.69 -16.39 -1.48
CA GLY A 98 7.38 -16.98 -1.13
C GLY A 98 7.31 -17.69 0.22
N ASN A 99 8.34 -17.61 1.06
CA ASN A 99 8.40 -18.35 2.33
C ASN A 99 7.86 -17.56 3.52
N TYR A 100 7.70 -16.24 3.39
CA TYR A 100 7.28 -15.37 4.48
C TYR A 100 6.20 -14.39 4.03
N LEU A 101 5.33 -14.05 4.96
CA LEU A 101 4.39 -12.95 4.86
C LEU A 101 4.72 -11.95 5.97
N PHE A 102 4.76 -10.68 5.64
CA PHE A 102 5.01 -9.60 6.57
C PHE A 102 3.73 -8.78 6.78
N GLU A 103 3.53 -8.27 8.00
CA GLU A 103 2.39 -7.41 8.34
C GLU A 103 2.86 -6.23 9.18
N ALA A 104 2.44 -5.02 8.80
CA ALA A 104 2.62 -3.80 9.60
C ALA A 104 1.35 -3.52 10.39
N VAL A 105 1.48 -3.24 11.70
CA VAL A 105 0.36 -2.99 12.61
C VAL A 105 0.46 -1.58 13.17
N TYR A 106 -0.24 -0.65 12.54
CA TYR A 106 -0.23 0.76 12.89
C TYR A 106 -0.63 1.03 14.35
N GLY A 107 -1.75 0.45 14.79
CA GLY A 107 -2.33 0.76 16.11
C GLY A 107 -1.49 0.28 17.30
N ALA A 108 -0.62 -0.70 17.09
CA ALA A 108 0.27 -1.23 18.12
C ALA A 108 1.76 -0.89 17.88
N GLY A 109 2.08 -0.24 16.78
CA GLY A 109 3.45 0.14 16.44
C GLY A 109 4.38 -1.06 16.27
N LEU A 110 3.90 -2.15 15.64
CA LEU A 110 4.68 -3.37 15.51
C LEU A 110 4.69 -3.94 14.09
N ALA A 111 5.69 -4.79 13.83
CA ALA A 111 5.83 -5.59 12.62
C ALA A 111 5.64 -7.08 12.96
N ARG A 112 5.02 -7.84 12.06
CA ARG A 112 4.87 -9.29 12.15
C ARG A 112 5.53 -10.00 10.98
N ILE A 113 6.03 -11.19 11.23
CA ILE A 113 6.50 -12.11 10.23
C ILE A 113 5.81 -13.47 10.43
N TYR A 114 5.23 -13.99 9.35
CA TYR A 114 4.60 -15.31 9.31
C TYR A 114 5.38 -16.23 8.39
N GLN A 115 5.37 -17.52 8.72
CA GLN A 115 5.86 -18.57 7.84
C GLN A 115 4.78 -18.96 6.84
N LEU A 116 5.13 -19.01 5.56
CA LEU A 116 4.28 -19.51 4.48
C LEU A 116 4.74 -20.90 4.01
N ASN A 117 3.79 -21.69 3.56
CA ASN A 117 4.04 -22.81 2.69
C ASN A 117 3.77 -22.36 1.24
N LYS A 118 4.80 -22.05 0.49
CA LYS A 118 4.69 -21.50 -0.86
C LYS A 118 4.02 -22.45 -1.88
N GLU A 119 3.99 -23.77 -1.62
CA GLU A 119 3.38 -24.75 -2.51
C GLU A 119 1.86 -24.82 -2.29
N THR A 120 1.41 -24.67 -1.05
CA THR A 120 -0.02 -24.77 -0.70
C THR A 120 -0.67 -23.41 -0.46
N GLY A 121 0.11 -22.34 -0.30
CA GLY A 121 -0.34 -21.00 0.07
C GLY A 121 -0.71 -20.86 1.55
N GLU A 122 -0.58 -21.91 2.36
CA GLU A 122 -0.96 -21.91 3.76
C GLU A 122 -0.08 -20.95 4.58
N VAL A 123 -0.69 -20.15 5.47
CA VAL A 123 0.01 -19.43 6.53
C VAL A 123 0.21 -20.39 7.69
N VAL A 124 1.44 -20.87 7.88
CA VAL A 124 1.75 -21.98 8.79
C VAL A 124 1.68 -21.54 10.25
N LYS A 125 2.28 -20.39 10.58
CA LYS A 125 2.32 -19.81 11.93
C LYS A 125 2.81 -18.37 11.93
N LEU A 126 2.53 -17.66 13.00
CA LEU A 126 3.23 -16.42 13.37
C LEU A 126 4.63 -16.79 13.92
N ILE A 127 5.69 -16.19 13.39
CA ILE A 127 7.06 -16.38 13.87
C ILE A 127 7.37 -15.37 14.98
N GLU A 128 7.08 -14.09 14.73
CA GLU A 128 7.38 -13.00 15.66
C GLU A 128 6.44 -11.81 15.48
N GLU A 129 6.19 -11.13 16.62
CA GLU A 129 5.69 -9.76 16.70
C GLU A 129 6.78 -8.87 17.29
N LEU A 130 7.31 -7.95 16.51
CA LEU A 130 8.35 -7.01 16.92
C LEU A 130 7.75 -5.63 17.12
N ALA A 131 7.67 -5.16 18.36
CA ALA A 131 7.27 -3.80 18.67
C ALA A 131 8.44 -2.84 18.47
N HIS A 132 8.16 -1.69 17.82
CA HIS A 132 9.12 -0.61 17.75
C HIS A 132 9.23 0.10 19.11
N ASP A 133 10.45 0.36 19.55
CA ASP A 133 10.78 1.08 20.80
C ASP A 133 11.74 2.24 20.50
N TYR A 134 11.21 3.22 19.75
CA TYR A 134 11.95 4.44 19.38
C TYR A 134 11.25 5.67 19.92
N SER A 135 12.02 6.76 20.09
CA SER A 135 11.45 8.06 20.42
C SER A 135 10.50 8.54 19.30
N THR A 136 9.33 8.97 19.69
CA THR A 136 8.29 9.49 18.80
C THR A 136 8.59 10.89 18.31
N GLY A 137 7.95 11.29 17.21
CA GLY A 137 7.94 12.67 16.74
C GLY A 137 7.05 13.57 17.60
N SER A 138 6.99 14.85 17.24
CA SER A 138 6.28 15.87 18.04
C SER A 138 4.86 16.16 17.55
N HIS A 139 4.40 15.54 16.45
CA HIS A 139 3.04 15.69 15.95
C HIS A 139 2.03 15.00 16.87
N GLU A 140 0.79 15.53 16.98
CA GLU A 140 -0.27 14.97 17.83
C GLU A 140 -0.62 13.50 17.51
N ARG A 141 -0.37 13.05 16.28
CA ARG A 141 -0.56 11.67 15.81
C ARG A 141 0.70 10.82 15.92
N GLN A 142 1.70 11.27 16.65
CA GLN A 142 2.94 10.55 16.94
C GLN A 142 3.07 10.25 18.45
N GLU A 143 1.93 9.92 19.10
CA GLU A 143 1.89 9.58 20.53
C GLU A 143 2.58 8.27 20.88
N GLN A 144 2.81 7.41 19.87
CA GLN A 144 3.52 6.14 19.96
C GLN A 144 4.09 5.76 18.59
N PRO A 145 4.91 4.70 18.47
CA PRO A 145 5.26 4.12 17.17
C PRO A 145 4.03 3.69 16.38
N HIS A 146 4.04 3.88 15.06
CA HIS A 146 2.97 3.54 14.14
C HIS A 146 3.54 2.94 12.85
N VAL A 147 3.86 1.64 12.88
CA VAL A 147 4.39 0.93 11.71
C VAL A 147 3.30 0.82 10.65
N HIS A 148 3.47 1.51 9.52
CA HIS A 148 2.44 1.58 8.46
C HIS A 148 2.80 0.82 7.18
N PHE A 149 4.04 0.42 7.01
CA PHE A 149 4.54 -0.28 5.82
C PHE A 149 5.57 -1.32 6.21
N ILE A 150 5.60 -2.42 5.48
CA ILE A 150 6.64 -3.44 5.57
C ILE A 150 6.77 -4.18 4.24
N ASN A 151 7.98 -4.21 3.67
CA ASN A 151 8.24 -4.95 2.43
C ASN A 151 9.74 -5.27 2.30
N GLU A 152 10.08 -6.25 1.46
CA GLU A 152 11.48 -6.52 1.12
C GLU A 152 12.13 -5.34 0.40
N THR A 153 13.44 -5.18 0.64
CA THR A 153 14.28 -4.25 -0.11
C THR A 153 14.61 -4.81 -1.50
N PRO A 154 14.96 -3.95 -2.49
CA PRO A 154 15.16 -4.38 -3.89
C PRO A 154 16.23 -5.47 -4.08
N ASP A 155 17.19 -5.53 -3.17
CA ASP A 155 18.26 -6.53 -3.17
C ASP A 155 17.89 -7.86 -2.48
N ASN A 156 16.64 -7.95 -1.96
CA ASN A 156 16.08 -9.11 -1.25
C ASN A 156 16.89 -9.53 0.01
N LYS A 157 17.69 -8.63 0.57
CA LYS A 157 18.50 -8.92 1.75
C LYS A 157 17.82 -8.56 3.05
N PHE A 158 16.95 -7.55 3.01
CA PHE A 158 16.31 -7.00 4.19
C PHE A 158 14.81 -6.83 3.96
N VAL A 159 14.08 -6.67 5.03
CA VAL A 159 12.74 -6.09 5.04
C VAL A 159 12.84 -4.68 5.63
N VAL A 160 12.12 -3.72 5.07
CA VAL A 160 12.05 -2.34 5.58
C VAL A 160 10.65 -2.04 6.10
N THR A 161 10.59 -1.40 7.25
CA THR A 161 9.37 -0.80 7.81
C THR A 161 9.39 0.71 7.67
N ALA A 162 8.21 1.33 7.48
CA ALA A 162 8.03 2.76 7.67
C ALA A 162 7.21 3.00 8.93
N ASP A 163 7.78 3.74 9.87
CA ASP A 163 7.14 4.07 11.14
C ASP A 163 6.78 5.55 11.18
N LEU A 164 5.49 5.82 10.99
CA LEU A 164 4.91 7.15 10.98
C LEU A 164 5.07 7.84 12.35
N GLY A 165 4.95 7.10 13.45
CA GLY A 165 5.01 7.65 14.79
C GLY A 165 6.40 8.10 15.23
N THR A 166 7.44 7.57 14.58
CA THR A 166 8.83 7.82 14.98
C THR A 166 9.68 8.50 13.90
N ASP A 167 9.09 8.83 12.75
CA ASP A 167 9.75 9.42 11.59
C ASP A 167 10.93 8.60 11.05
N ARG A 168 10.78 7.25 11.03
CA ARG A 168 11.89 6.35 10.66
C ARG A 168 11.51 5.35 9.59
N LEU A 169 12.53 4.97 8.82
CA LEU A 169 12.58 3.67 8.17
C LEU A 169 13.56 2.79 8.94
N VAL A 170 13.13 1.57 9.25
CA VAL A 170 13.97 0.59 9.93
C VAL A 170 14.08 -0.65 9.06
N THR A 171 15.30 -1.11 8.81
CA THR A 171 15.55 -2.34 8.05
C THR A 171 15.98 -3.46 8.97
N TYR A 172 15.54 -4.68 8.65
CA TYR A 172 15.81 -5.88 9.40
C TYR A 172 16.31 -6.99 8.48
N GLU A 173 17.31 -7.77 8.92
CA GLU A 173 17.48 -9.15 8.48
C GLU A 173 16.26 -9.95 8.97
N PHE A 174 15.79 -10.92 8.21
CA PHE A 174 14.59 -11.69 8.56
C PHE A 174 14.73 -13.18 8.22
N GLY A 175 13.96 -14.03 8.89
CA GLY A 175 13.97 -15.45 8.65
C GLY A 175 13.22 -16.26 9.71
N GLU A 176 13.58 -17.54 9.85
CA GLU A 176 12.93 -18.47 10.79
C GLU A 176 13.05 -18.05 12.27
N ASN A 177 14.01 -17.18 12.58
CA ASN A 177 14.25 -16.65 13.92
C ASN A 177 13.63 -15.25 14.13
N GLY A 178 12.79 -14.78 13.20
CA GLY A 178 12.16 -13.46 13.25
C GLY A 178 13.01 -12.37 12.63
N PHE A 179 12.97 -11.17 13.22
CA PHE A 179 13.64 -9.96 12.78
C PHE A 179 14.92 -9.70 13.57
N LYS A 180 15.92 -9.16 12.87
CA LYS A 180 17.12 -8.61 13.50
C LYS A 180 17.42 -7.25 12.90
N GLU A 181 17.37 -6.19 13.72
CA GLU A 181 17.65 -4.84 13.26
C GLU A 181 19.00 -4.74 12.56
N HIS A 182 18.99 -4.11 11.38
CA HIS A 182 20.19 -3.89 10.58
C HIS A 182 20.55 -2.40 10.50
N ALA A 183 19.60 -1.52 10.15
CA ALA A 183 19.85 -0.09 10.03
C ALA A 183 18.58 0.73 10.28
N VAL A 184 18.82 1.98 10.69
CA VAL A 184 17.78 2.99 10.92
C VAL A 184 18.08 4.22 10.08
N SER A 185 17.06 4.74 9.38
CA SER A 185 17.12 5.99 8.61
C SER A 185 16.06 6.94 9.15
N GLN A 186 16.49 8.13 9.58
CA GLN A 186 15.64 9.14 10.23
C GLN A 186 15.23 10.23 9.24
N PHE A 187 13.94 10.57 9.24
CA PHE A 187 13.39 11.75 8.55
C PHE A 187 13.24 12.94 9.51
N LYS A 188 12.73 14.04 8.98
CA LYS A 188 12.45 15.24 9.79
C LYS A 188 11.29 14.96 10.75
N ASP A 189 11.34 15.63 11.89
CA ASP A 189 10.24 15.60 12.87
C ASP A 189 8.91 16.00 12.21
N GLN A 190 7.85 15.24 12.48
CA GLN A 190 6.51 15.38 11.93
C GLN A 190 6.37 15.04 10.43
N ASP A 191 7.31 14.32 9.82
CA ASP A 191 7.15 13.84 8.45
C ASP A 191 6.12 12.69 8.38
N GLY A 192 6.21 11.71 9.25
CA GLY A 192 5.32 10.55 9.29
C GLY A 192 5.43 9.67 8.04
N PRO A 193 6.56 8.98 7.80
CA PRO A 193 6.72 8.10 6.64
C PRO A 193 5.67 6.98 6.66
N ARG A 194 5.06 6.72 5.50
CA ARG A 194 3.89 5.84 5.41
C ARG A 194 4.07 4.66 4.47
N HIS A 195 4.30 4.90 3.19
CA HIS A 195 4.52 3.91 2.15
C HIS A 195 5.77 4.22 1.35
N ILE A 196 6.33 3.20 0.71
CA ILE A 196 7.55 3.27 -0.11
C ILE A 196 7.27 2.62 -1.46
N ALA A 197 7.73 3.25 -2.54
CA ALA A 197 7.81 2.65 -3.87
C ALA A 197 9.29 2.62 -4.32
N PHE A 198 9.78 1.44 -4.69
CA PHE A 198 11.16 1.26 -5.14
C PHE A 198 11.27 1.42 -6.66
N HIS A 199 12.23 2.19 -7.12
CA HIS A 199 12.57 2.26 -8.53
C HIS A 199 13.26 0.94 -8.97
N LYS A 200 13.01 0.51 -10.20
CA LYS A 200 13.53 -0.78 -10.74
C LYS A 200 15.04 -0.93 -10.74
N ASN A 201 15.80 0.19 -10.68
CA ASN A 201 17.27 0.12 -10.61
C ASN A 201 17.78 -0.31 -9.23
N GLY A 202 16.92 -0.35 -8.21
CA GLY A 202 17.27 -0.72 -6.85
C GLY A 202 18.13 0.31 -6.08
N GLU A 203 18.42 1.47 -6.67
CA GLU A 203 19.24 2.53 -6.07
C GLU A 203 18.39 3.65 -5.43
N TYR A 204 17.17 3.85 -5.94
CA TYR A 204 16.27 4.91 -5.47
C TYR A 204 14.92 4.36 -5.06
N ALA A 205 14.30 5.08 -4.14
CA ALA A 205 12.92 4.84 -3.72
C ALA A 205 12.22 6.17 -3.41
N TYR A 206 10.88 6.11 -3.37
CA TYR A 206 10.03 7.25 -3.11
C TYR A 206 9.21 6.98 -1.85
N VAL A 207 9.39 7.82 -0.83
CA VAL A 207 8.75 7.70 0.48
C VAL A 207 7.70 8.79 0.62
N VAL A 208 6.45 8.41 0.86
CA VAL A 208 5.38 9.37 1.15
C VAL A 208 5.28 9.62 2.65
N HIS A 209 5.17 10.89 3.02
CA HIS A 209 5.07 11.36 4.39
C HIS A 209 3.63 11.82 4.67
N GLU A 210 2.89 11.02 5.45
CA GLU A 210 1.46 11.24 5.67
C GLU A 210 1.16 12.56 6.37
N LEU A 211 2.05 13.01 7.27
CA LEU A 211 1.80 14.16 8.12
C LEU A 211 2.27 15.48 7.50
N SER A 212 3.37 15.45 6.76
CA SER A 212 3.96 16.67 6.17
C SER A 212 3.54 16.93 4.73
N ASN A 213 2.81 16.00 4.08
CA ASN A 213 2.35 16.08 2.68
C ASN A 213 3.48 16.16 1.64
N TYR A 214 4.64 15.59 1.95
CA TYR A 214 5.77 15.49 1.03
C TYR A 214 5.94 14.06 0.52
N VAL A 215 6.46 13.94 -0.70
CA VAL A 215 7.13 12.73 -1.18
C VAL A 215 8.62 13.00 -1.25
N SER A 216 9.43 12.14 -0.65
CA SER A 216 10.90 12.22 -0.70
C SER A 216 11.45 11.23 -1.70
N VAL A 217 12.43 11.66 -2.51
CA VAL A 217 13.33 10.76 -3.22
C VAL A 217 14.45 10.39 -2.25
N VAL A 218 14.65 9.10 -2.06
CA VAL A 218 15.69 8.57 -1.18
C VAL A 218 16.63 7.67 -1.97
N ARG A 219 17.94 7.76 -1.69
CA ARG A 219 18.92 6.79 -2.16
C ARG A 219 18.95 5.61 -1.21
N TYR A 220 18.83 4.40 -1.77
CA TYR A 220 18.99 3.15 -1.05
C TYR A 220 20.43 2.62 -1.20
N ASN A 221 21.04 2.21 -0.11
CA ASN A 221 22.31 1.52 -0.09
C ASN A 221 22.41 0.57 1.11
N GLU A 222 22.45 -0.74 0.85
CA GLU A 222 22.65 -1.79 1.84
C GLU A 222 21.82 -1.61 3.12
N GLY A 223 20.51 -1.44 2.97
CA GLY A 223 19.55 -1.26 4.08
C GLY A 223 19.41 0.16 4.61
N LYS A 224 20.18 1.13 4.12
CA LYS A 224 20.08 2.54 4.53
C LYS A 224 19.41 3.37 3.45
N PHE A 225 18.65 4.37 3.92
CA PHE A 225 17.97 5.35 3.07
C PHE A 225 18.47 6.75 3.39
N GLU A 226 18.85 7.51 2.37
CA GLU A 226 19.29 8.89 2.46
C GLU A 226 18.36 9.78 1.63
N GLU A 227 17.68 10.75 2.27
CA GLU A 227 16.86 11.72 1.55
C GLU A 227 17.75 12.64 0.71
N ILE A 228 17.44 12.74 -0.60
CA ILE A 228 18.16 13.59 -1.52
C ILE A 228 17.31 14.74 -2.06
N GLU A 229 15.99 14.56 -2.11
CA GLU A 229 15.04 15.54 -2.65
C GLU A 229 13.66 15.32 -2.02
N ARG A 230 12.80 16.37 -1.97
CA ARG A 230 11.39 16.23 -1.58
C ARG A 230 10.50 17.21 -2.34
N HIS A 231 9.27 16.79 -2.60
CA HIS A 231 8.24 17.55 -3.28
C HIS A 231 6.94 17.56 -2.50
N LEU A 232 6.29 18.73 -2.45
CA LEU A 232 4.94 18.83 -1.93
C LEU A 232 3.95 18.18 -2.91
N THR A 233 2.97 17.46 -2.40
CA THR A 233 2.00 16.70 -3.21
C THR A 233 0.63 17.38 -3.32
N VAL A 234 0.48 18.51 -2.63
CA VAL A 234 -0.71 19.36 -2.61
C VAL A 234 -0.34 20.80 -2.96
N PRO A 235 -1.29 21.68 -3.31
CA PRO A 235 -1.01 23.10 -3.49
C PRO A 235 -0.36 23.74 -2.25
N GLU A 236 0.60 24.64 -2.46
CA GLU A 236 1.34 25.30 -1.36
C GLU A 236 0.44 26.16 -0.45
N ASP A 237 -0.66 26.66 -0.98
CA ASP A 237 -1.65 27.50 -0.29
C ASP A 237 -2.83 26.72 0.28
N LEU A 238 -2.72 25.38 0.35
CA LEU A 238 -3.77 24.54 0.90
C LEU A 238 -3.90 24.73 2.42
N GLU A 239 -5.10 25.18 2.85
CA GLU A 239 -5.44 25.36 4.28
C GLU A 239 -6.17 24.12 4.88
N GLU A 240 -6.60 23.18 4.04
CA GLU A 240 -7.37 22.00 4.45
C GLU A 240 -6.47 20.93 5.08
N ASP A 241 -6.98 20.20 6.09
CA ASP A 241 -6.30 19.03 6.64
C ASP A 241 -6.25 17.92 5.58
N THR A 242 -5.05 17.50 5.24
CA THR A 242 -4.80 16.48 4.23
C THR A 242 -3.79 15.46 4.74
N LYS A 243 -3.88 14.23 4.23
CA LYS A 243 -3.06 13.09 4.67
C LYS A 243 -2.66 12.26 3.45
N LEU A 244 -1.38 12.17 3.17
CA LEU A 244 -0.92 11.29 2.09
C LEU A 244 -1.31 9.84 2.37
N ALA A 245 -1.53 9.07 1.30
CA ALA A 245 -1.88 7.69 1.45
C ALA A 245 -0.99 6.76 0.60
N ALA A 246 -1.37 6.44 -0.61
CA ALA A 246 -0.63 5.52 -1.45
C ALA A 246 0.41 6.22 -2.32
N VAL A 247 1.46 5.48 -2.67
CA VAL A 247 2.44 5.84 -3.70
C VAL A 247 2.59 4.66 -4.65
N ARG A 248 2.52 4.92 -5.96
CA ARG A 248 2.67 3.91 -7.01
C ARG A 248 3.51 4.45 -8.16
N LEU A 249 4.32 3.57 -8.71
CA LEU A 249 5.04 3.79 -9.96
C LEU A 249 4.22 3.23 -11.14
N SER A 250 4.30 3.86 -12.30
CA SER A 250 3.93 3.19 -13.54
C SER A 250 4.86 2.00 -13.82
N HIS A 251 4.40 1.01 -14.56
CA HIS A 251 5.21 -0.18 -14.90
C HIS A 251 6.42 0.18 -15.77
N ASP A 252 6.28 1.20 -16.62
CA ASP A 252 7.39 1.77 -17.40
C ASP A 252 8.41 2.54 -16.54
N GLN A 253 8.07 2.83 -15.27
CA GLN A 253 8.89 3.59 -14.30
C GLN A 253 9.14 5.05 -14.68
N GLN A 254 8.30 5.63 -15.53
CA GLN A 254 8.45 7.04 -15.96
C GLN A 254 7.61 8.01 -15.14
N SER A 255 6.63 7.50 -14.37
CA SER A 255 5.73 8.33 -13.59
C SER A 255 5.53 7.80 -12.17
N LEU A 256 5.40 8.73 -11.23
CA LEU A 256 5.03 8.48 -9.84
C LEU A 256 3.70 9.14 -9.53
N TYR A 257 2.85 8.43 -8.80
CA TYR A 257 1.53 8.87 -8.38
C TYR A 257 1.42 8.80 -6.86
N VAL A 258 0.83 9.84 -6.25
CA VAL A 258 0.61 9.92 -4.80
C VAL A 258 -0.81 10.37 -4.51
N SER A 259 -1.56 9.64 -3.69
CA SER A 259 -2.92 10.03 -3.30
C SER A 259 -2.93 10.87 -2.03
N ASN A 260 -3.79 11.91 -2.02
CA ASN A 260 -3.99 12.87 -0.94
C ASN A 260 -5.43 12.77 -0.43
N ARG A 261 -5.62 12.28 0.80
CA ARG A 261 -6.92 12.20 1.48
C ARG A 261 -7.25 13.53 2.12
N GLY A 262 -8.50 13.99 2.00
CA GLY A 262 -8.95 15.32 2.42
C GLY A 262 -8.89 16.31 1.25
N HIS A 263 -7.73 16.53 0.62
CA HIS A 263 -7.68 17.22 -0.66
C HIS A 263 -8.27 16.37 -1.80
N ASP A 264 -8.42 15.05 -1.61
CA ASP A 264 -9.08 14.12 -2.54
C ASP A 264 -8.54 14.22 -3.96
N SER A 265 -7.23 14.04 -4.08
CA SER A 265 -6.49 14.16 -5.33
C SER A 265 -5.38 13.12 -5.47
N ILE A 266 -4.86 13.05 -6.69
CA ILE A 266 -3.60 12.36 -7.00
C ILE A 266 -2.62 13.39 -7.53
N ALA A 267 -1.43 13.48 -6.90
CA ALA A 267 -0.29 14.22 -7.42
C ALA A 267 0.48 13.32 -8.39
N VAL A 268 0.85 13.89 -9.53
CA VAL A 268 1.55 13.21 -10.63
C VAL A 268 2.91 13.83 -10.82
N PHE A 269 3.94 12.99 -10.92
CA PHE A 269 5.32 13.37 -11.19
C PHE A 269 5.87 12.54 -12.34
N THR A 270 6.73 13.12 -13.18
CA THR A 270 7.64 12.34 -14.02
C THR A 270 8.92 12.06 -13.26
N ILE A 271 9.55 10.93 -13.58
CA ILE A 271 10.77 10.46 -12.95
C ILE A 271 11.92 10.63 -13.95
N THR A 272 13.08 11.09 -13.48
CA THR A 272 14.29 11.10 -14.33
C THR A 272 14.74 9.67 -14.68
N GLU A 273 15.43 9.50 -15.81
CA GLU A 273 15.83 8.18 -16.32
C GLU A 273 16.63 7.34 -15.31
N ASP A 274 17.43 8.01 -14.49
CA ASP A 274 18.20 7.39 -13.40
C ASP A 274 17.41 7.15 -12.11
N GLY A 275 16.16 7.62 -12.03
CA GLY A 275 15.31 7.51 -10.83
C GLY A 275 15.63 8.51 -9.71
N ALA A 276 16.60 9.40 -9.91
CA ALA A 276 17.17 10.23 -8.84
C ALA A 276 16.37 11.51 -8.54
N ALA A 277 15.44 11.92 -9.42
CA ALA A 277 14.67 13.14 -9.23
C ALA A 277 13.23 13.03 -9.76
N LEU A 278 12.34 13.84 -9.20
CA LEU A 278 10.95 13.98 -9.60
C LEU A 278 10.70 15.37 -10.22
N ASN A 279 9.85 15.42 -11.25
CA ASN A 279 9.36 16.67 -11.80
C ASN A 279 7.83 16.71 -11.67
N PRO A 280 7.25 17.70 -10.96
CA PRO A 280 5.80 17.82 -10.84
C PRO A 280 5.10 18.00 -12.19
N VAL A 281 3.99 17.29 -12.40
CA VAL A 281 3.20 17.37 -13.64
C VAL A 281 1.86 18.04 -13.37
N GLU A 282 1.06 17.46 -12.47
CA GLU A 282 -0.25 17.97 -12.11
C GLU A 282 -0.73 17.42 -10.77
N ILE A 283 -1.81 18.03 -10.24
CA ILE A 283 -2.61 17.49 -9.14
C ILE A 283 -4.05 17.39 -9.64
N VAL A 284 -4.60 16.18 -9.69
CA VAL A 284 -5.93 15.92 -10.26
C VAL A 284 -6.89 15.41 -9.19
N LYS A 285 -8.12 15.95 -9.12
CA LYS A 285 -9.16 15.49 -8.20
C LYS A 285 -9.62 14.08 -8.56
N THR A 286 -9.85 13.24 -7.55
CA THR A 286 -10.19 11.82 -7.76
C THR A 286 -11.67 11.56 -8.04
N GLY A 287 -12.55 12.51 -7.73
CA GLY A 287 -14.00 12.36 -7.94
C GLY A 287 -14.71 11.53 -6.86
N GLY A 288 -14.04 11.20 -5.77
CA GLY A 288 -14.58 10.59 -4.56
C GLY A 288 -13.90 11.17 -3.32
N GLU A 289 -14.24 10.69 -2.13
CA GLU A 289 -13.73 11.18 -0.86
C GLU A 289 -12.75 10.17 -0.22
N PHE A 290 -11.61 10.67 0.29
CA PHE A 290 -10.58 9.87 0.93
C PHE A 290 -9.98 8.78 0.02
N PRO A 291 -9.30 9.13 -1.08
CA PRO A 291 -8.61 8.18 -1.97
C PRO A 291 -7.44 7.52 -1.24
N ARG A 292 -7.70 6.36 -0.61
CA ARG A 292 -6.72 5.72 0.27
C ARG A 292 -5.72 4.86 -0.48
N ASP A 293 -6.15 4.19 -1.55
CA ASP A 293 -5.28 3.43 -2.42
C ASP A 293 -5.78 3.46 -3.87
N PHE A 294 -4.85 3.24 -4.77
CA PHE A 294 -5.08 3.12 -6.20
C PHE A 294 -4.01 2.20 -6.79
N ASN A 295 -4.25 1.72 -7.99
CA ASN A 295 -3.22 0.99 -8.74
C ASN A 295 -3.36 1.23 -10.23
N ILE A 296 -2.29 0.90 -10.98
CA ILE A 296 -2.15 1.13 -12.41
C ILE A 296 -2.21 -0.23 -13.10
N THR A 297 -2.92 -0.32 -14.23
CA THR A 297 -2.98 -1.55 -15.05
C THR A 297 -1.59 -1.90 -15.60
N GLU A 298 -1.36 -3.18 -15.89
CA GLU A 298 -0.11 -3.65 -16.49
C GLU A 298 0.16 -3.01 -17.86
N SER A 299 -0.91 -2.64 -18.57
CA SER A 299 -0.83 -1.86 -19.82
C SER A 299 -0.30 -0.44 -19.64
N ASP A 300 -0.22 0.07 -18.40
CA ASP A 300 0.07 1.46 -18.07
C ASP A 300 -0.98 2.49 -18.58
N GLU A 301 -2.10 2.03 -19.15
CA GLU A 301 -3.10 2.91 -19.77
C GLU A 301 -4.15 3.43 -18.78
N TYR A 302 -4.39 2.72 -17.67
CA TYR A 302 -5.44 3.08 -16.72
C TYR A 302 -4.95 3.06 -15.27
N LEU A 303 -5.57 3.92 -14.45
CA LEU A 303 -5.44 3.95 -13.01
C LEU A 303 -6.83 3.77 -12.40
N VAL A 304 -6.96 2.82 -11.44
CA VAL A 304 -8.18 2.59 -10.66
C VAL A 304 -7.94 3.04 -9.23
N CYS A 305 -8.84 3.88 -8.69
CA CYS A 305 -8.76 4.44 -7.35
C CYS A 305 -9.98 4.06 -6.52
N ALA A 306 -9.75 3.61 -5.28
CA ALA A 306 -10.79 3.33 -4.29
C ALA A 306 -10.86 4.43 -3.23
N HIS A 307 -12.08 4.76 -2.81
CA HIS A 307 -12.37 5.80 -1.83
C HIS A 307 -12.95 5.22 -0.55
N GLN A 308 -12.34 5.60 0.57
CA GLN A 308 -12.70 5.07 1.88
C GLN A 308 -14.01 5.64 2.41
N GLU A 309 -14.38 6.85 1.99
CA GLU A 309 -15.49 7.64 2.56
C GLU A 309 -16.42 8.19 1.47
N GLY A 310 -17.41 8.95 1.87
CA GLY A 310 -18.39 9.57 0.97
C GLY A 310 -19.28 8.55 0.27
N ASN A 311 -19.32 8.61 -1.03
CA ASN A 311 -20.10 7.70 -1.87
C ASN A 311 -19.38 6.37 -2.17
N TYR A 312 -18.17 6.14 -1.63
CA TYR A 312 -17.35 4.96 -1.86
C TYR A 312 -17.04 4.66 -3.34
N ALA A 313 -16.92 5.70 -4.15
CA ALA A 313 -16.70 5.56 -5.59
C ALA A 313 -15.44 4.76 -5.91
N VAL A 314 -15.53 3.92 -6.92
CA VAL A 314 -14.36 3.35 -7.62
C VAL A 314 -14.21 4.17 -8.89
N THR A 315 -13.14 4.96 -8.98
CA THR A 315 -12.91 5.85 -10.11
C THR A 315 -11.82 5.33 -11.02
N VAL A 316 -11.97 5.56 -12.32
CA VAL A 316 -11.01 5.18 -13.35
C VAL A 316 -10.50 6.42 -14.05
N PHE A 317 -9.20 6.44 -14.29
CA PHE A 317 -8.52 7.45 -15.11
C PHE A 317 -7.81 6.76 -16.27
N SER A 318 -7.86 7.34 -17.47
CA SER A 318 -6.88 7.00 -18.49
C SER A 318 -5.59 7.76 -18.21
N ARG A 319 -4.47 7.07 -18.41
CA ARG A 319 -3.11 7.62 -18.27
C ARG A 319 -2.53 7.91 -19.64
N ASP A 320 -2.00 9.10 -19.83
CA ASP A 320 -1.14 9.41 -20.98
C ASP A 320 0.26 8.86 -20.69
N THR A 321 0.67 7.83 -21.39
CA THR A 321 1.94 7.12 -21.15
C THR A 321 3.20 7.96 -21.42
N ASN A 322 3.09 9.06 -22.17
CA ASN A 322 4.23 9.95 -22.45
C ASN A 322 4.38 11.05 -21.38
N THR A 323 3.30 11.50 -20.79
CA THR A 323 3.31 12.65 -19.86
C THR A 323 2.96 12.28 -18.43
N GLY A 324 2.44 11.07 -18.20
CA GLY A 324 1.90 10.62 -16.92
C GLY A 324 0.54 11.19 -16.55
N LYS A 325 -0.02 12.15 -17.33
CA LYS A 325 -1.27 12.83 -17.00
C LYS A 325 -2.46 11.90 -16.92
N LEU A 326 -3.38 12.23 -16.02
CA LEU A 326 -4.60 11.46 -15.77
C LEU A 326 -5.83 12.20 -16.29
N THR A 327 -6.70 11.46 -16.98
CA THR A 327 -8.00 11.96 -17.45
C THR A 327 -9.12 11.09 -16.90
N PRO A 328 -10.11 11.63 -16.14
CA PRO A 328 -11.21 10.85 -15.60
C PRO A 328 -12.00 10.12 -16.69
N LYS A 329 -12.39 8.86 -16.43
CA LYS A 329 -13.15 7.99 -17.34
C LYS A 329 -14.45 7.48 -16.73
N ASP A 330 -14.41 6.90 -15.53
CA ASP A 330 -15.56 6.29 -14.87
C ASP A 330 -15.56 6.55 -13.36
N ASN A 331 -16.76 6.66 -12.78
CA ASN A 331 -16.98 6.78 -11.33
C ASN A 331 -18.35 6.25 -10.89
N GLN A 332 -18.97 5.37 -11.67
CA GLN A 332 -20.35 4.92 -11.46
C GLN A 332 -20.48 3.75 -10.50
N HIS A 333 -19.39 3.03 -10.25
CA HIS A 333 -19.36 1.87 -9.36
C HIS A 333 -18.86 2.24 -7.97
N THR A 334 -19.23 1.43 -6.98
CA THR A 334 -18.87 1.64 -5.58
C THR A 334 -18.31 0.36 -4.94
N ALA A 335 -17.33 0.53 -4.05
CA ALA A 335 -16.82 -0.50 -3.15
C ALA A 335 -16.80 0.09 -1.73
N PRO A 336 -17.84 -0.16 -0.92
CA PRO A 336 -17.96 0.43 0.42
C PRO A 336 -16.71 0.23 1.27
N GLU A 337 -16.21 1.34 1.85
CA GLU A 337 -15.01 1.40 2.69
C GLU A 337 -13.73 0.86 2.00
N GLY A 338 -13.61 0.98 0.67
CA GLY A 338 -12.47 0.52 -0.11
C GLY A 338 -11.16 1.24 0.27
N VAL A 339 -10.09 0.49 0.57
CA VAL A 339 -8.81 1.03 1.10
C VAL A 339 -7.56 0.38 0.51
N TYR A 340 -7.74 -0.56 -0.40
CA TYR A 340 -6.68 -1.22 -1.17
C TYR A 340 -7.19 -1.51 -2.60
N VAL A 341 -6.32 -1.36 -3.59
CA VAL A 341 -6.57 -1.75 -4.98
C VAL A 341 -5.41 -2.59 -5.50
N GLY A 342 -5.70 -3.77 -6.04
CA GLY A 342 -4.72 -4.62 -6.71
C GLY A 342 -5.32 -5.30 -7.92
N PHE A 343 -4.55 -5.42 -9.00
CA PHE A 343 -4.95 -6.19 -10.17
C PHE A 343 -4.64 -7.67 -9.97
N LEU A 344 -5.36 -8.53 -10.69
CA LEU A 344 -5.11 -9.98 -10.71
C LEU A 344 -3.81 -10.23 -11.47
N GLU A 345 -2.86 -10.89 -10.80
CA GLU A 345 -1.57 -11.31 -11.37
C GLU A 345 -1.70 -12.70 -12.00
#